data_4615af24b03e21b2c5504351aa247632
#
_entry.id   4615af24b03e21b2c5504351aa247632
#
_cell.length_a   1.000
_cell.length_b   1.000
_cell.length_c   1.000
_cell.angle_alpha   90.00
_cell.angle_beta   90.00
_cell.angle_gamma   90.00
#
_symmetry.space_group_name_H-M   'P 1'
#
loop_
_entity.id
_entity.type
_entity.pdbx_description
1 polymer ?
#
loop_
_entity_poly.entity_id
_entity_poly.type
_entity_poly.pdbx_seq_one_letter_code
_entity_poly.pdbx_strand_id
1 'polypeptide(L)'
;MADLMSGKRGLIMGVANERSIAWGIASAMASEGAELAFSYQGEAFGRRVKPLAESLGSDLLVDVDVSDEDSMEKCFNLIGDRWGGLDFIVHAIAYSDKNELTGRFIDTSKENFINSLSISCFSFIDIARRAVPLMPNGGTLLTLTYQGSNRVTPFYNVMG
;
A
#
# COMPACT_ATOMS: atom_id res chain seq x y z
N MET A 1 12.00 -2.59 26.52
CA MET A 1 11.79 -2.13 25.14
C MET A 1 10.34 -1.75 25.03
N ALA A 2 10.05 -0.61 24.41
CA ALA A 2 8.67 -0.19 24.26
C ALA A 2 8.00 -1.13 23.24
N ASP A 3 6.91 -1.75 23.63
CA ASP A 3 6.14 -2.71 22.87
C ASP A 3 4.84 -2.04 22.42
N LEU A 4 5.03 -0.89 21.76
CA LEU A 4 3.96 0.05 21.42
C LEU A 4 2.91 -0.54 20.49
N MET A 5 3.30 -1.51 19.67
CA MET A 5 2.45 -2.15 18.66
C MET A 5 2.11 -3.60 19.02
N SER A 6 2.40 -4.03 20.25
CA SER A 6 2.09 -5.40 20.69
C SER A 6 0.61 -5.72 20.55
N GLY A 7 0.30 -6.86 19.92
CA GLY A 7 -1.06 -7.28 19.63
C GLY A 7 -1.77 -6.48 18.51
N LYS A 8 -1.07 -5.56 17.83
CA LYS A 8 -1.61 -4.82 16.71
C LYS A 8 -1.34 -5.53 15.39
N ARG A 9 -2.34 -5.59 14.53
CA ARG A 9 -2.32 -6.25 13.22
C ARG A 9 -2.46 -5.26 12.11
N GLY A 10 -1.54 -5.29 11.14
CA GLY A 10 -1.53 -4.32 10.06
C GLY A 10 -1.21 -4.89 8.69
N LEU A 11 -1.87 -4.33 7.67
CA LEU A 11 -1.58 -4.60 6.26
C LEU A 11 -0.62 -3.54 5.71
N ILE A 12 0.50 -4.00 5.18
CA ILE A 12 1.50 -3.15 4.51
C ILE A 12 1.40 -3.35 3.00
N MET A 13 1.09 -2.28 2.29
CA MET A 13 0.95 -2.26 0.84
C MET A 13 2.01 -1.36 0.20
N GLY A 14 2.67 -1.83 -0.86
CA GLY A 14 3.63 -1.03 -1.64
C GLY A 14 5.11 -1.26 -1.29
N VAL A 15 5.45 -2.37 -0.63
CA VAL A 15 6.86 -2.79 -0.52
C VAL A 15 7.33 -3.30 -1.88
N ALA A 16 8.41 -2.72 -2.40
CA ALA A 16 9.05 -3.15 -3.64
C ALA A 16 10.43 -3.78 -3.40
N ASN A 17 11.12 -3.32 -2.37
CA ASN A 17 12.43 -3.79 -1.92
C ASN A 17 12.75 -3.19 -0.53
N GLU A 18 13.94 -3.49 0.01
CA GLU A 18 14.43 -2.99 1.31
C GLU A 18 14.64 -1.47 1.40
N ARG A 19 14.56 -0.74 0.28
CA ARG A 19 14.68 0.73 0.23
C ARG A 19 13.33 1.43 0.17
N SER A 20 12.23 0.66 0.08
CA SER A 20 10.89 1.23 0.07
C SER A 20 10.57 1.91 1.40
N ILE A 21 9.90 3.06 1.35
CA ILE A 21 9.39 3.72 2.57
C ILE A 21 8.47 2.77 3.34
N ALA A 22 7.61 2.03 2.63
CA ALA A 22 6.75 1.00 3.22
C ALA A 22 7.53 -0.06 3.99
N TRP A 23 8.73 -0.46 3.51
CA TRP A 23 9.61 -1.38 4.22
C TRP A 23 10.15 -0.79 5.52
N GLY A 24 10.60 0.46 5.48
CA GLY A 24 11.05 1.17 6.69
C GLY A 24 9.95 1.28 7.75
N ILE A 25 8.71 1.57 7.32
CA ILE A 25 7.54 1.59 8.21
C ILE A 25 7.25 0.19 8.78
N ALA A 26 7.22 -0.82 7.92
CA ALA A 26 6.97 -2.20 8.34
C ALA A 26 8.01 -2.68 9.37
N SER A 27 9.29 -2.44 9.11
CA SER A 27 10.37 -2.81 10.02
C SER A 27 10.25 -2.12 11.38
N ALA A 28 9.90 -0.83 11.39
CA ALA A 28 9.69 -0.08 12.63
C ALA A 28 8.48 -0.63 13.42
N MET A 29 7.36 -0.91 12.74
CA MET A 29 6.18 -1.46 13.40
C MET A 29 6.40 -2.88 13.92
N ALA A 30 7.10 -3.74 13.16
CA ALA A 30 7.46 -5.08 13.61
C ALA A 30 8.39 -5.06 14.83
N SER A 31 9.37 -4.13 14.86
CA SER A 31 10.27 -3.98 16.02
C SER A 31 9.57 -3.53 17.30
N GLU A 32 8.37 -2.96 17.17
CA GLU A 32 7.49 -2.58 18.27
C GLU A 32 6.39 -3.62 18.56
N GLY A 33 6.49 -4.81 17.97
CA GLY A 33 5.62 -5.95 18.29
C GLY A 33 4.37 -6.10 17.43
N ALA A 34 4.24 -5.38 16.30
CA ALA A 34 3.11 -5.57 15.39
C ALA A 34 3.18 -6.89 14.62
N GLU A 35 2.02 -7.52 14.42
CA GLU A 35 1.83 -8.59 13.43
C GLU A 35 1.53 -7.94 12.07
N LEU A 36 2.26 -8.34 11.01
CA LEU A 36 2.15 -7.72 9.69
C LEU A 36 1.69 -8.70 8.63
N ALA A 37 0.80 -8.22 7.75
CA ALA A 37 0.51 -8.81 6.45
C ALA A 37 1.11 -7.92 5.35
N PHE A 38 1.49 -8.52 4.22
CA PHE A 38 2.03 -7.78 3.09
C PHE A 38 1.24 -8.05 1.83
N SER A 39 0.97 -7.00 1.05
CA SER A 39 0.52 -7.15 -0.32
C SER A 39 1.65 -6.87 -1.31
N TYR A 40 1.58 -7.54 -2.46
CA TYR A 40 2.45 -7.31 -3.61
C TYR A 40 1.65 -7.51 -4.90
N GLN A 41 2.09 -6.95 -6.01
CA GLN A 41 1.43 -7.14 -7.30
C GLN A 41 2.29 -7.99 -8.22
N GLY A 42 1.80 -9.21 -8.49
CA GLY A 42 2.41 -10.14 -9.42
C GLY A 42 3.72 -10.78 -8.94
N GLU A 43 4.13 -11.80 -9.64
CA GLU A 43 5.24 -12.68 -9.25
C GLU A 43 6.59 -11.94 -9.10
N ALA A 44 6.83 -10.93 -9.94
CA ALA A 44 8.10 -10.19 -9.92
C ALA A 44 8.30 -9.41 -8.61
N PHE A 45 7.25 -8.84 -8.03
CA PHE A 45 7.29 -8.24 -6.70
C PHE A 45 7.24 -9.30 -5.61
N GLY A 46 6.43 -10.35 -5.78
CA GLY A 46 6.34 -11.45 -4.82
C GLY A 46 7.68 -12.08 -4.48
N ARG A 47 8.54 -12.31 -5.48
CA ARG A 47 9.91 -12.85 -5.26
C ARG A 47 10.79 -11.97 -4.37
N ARG A 48 10.55 -10.66 -4.34
CA ARG A 48 11.31 -9.70 -3.52
C ARG A 48 10.66 -9.48 -2.15
N VAL A 49 9.33 -9.43 -2.11
CA VAL A 49 8.59 -9.12 -0.89
C VAL A 49 8.55 -10.31 0.07
N LYS A 50 8.42 -11.54 -0.45
CA LYS A 50 8.37 -12.75 0.39
C LYS A 50 9.52 -12.87 1.39
N PRO A 51 10.80 -12.87 0.96
CA PRO A 51 11.90 -13.00 1.92
C PRO A 51 11.98 -11.83 2.90
N LEU A 52 11.54 -10.63 2.49
CA LEU A 52 11.48 -9.48 3.38
C LEU A 52 10.41 -9.67 4.46
N ALA A 53 9.20 -10.08 4.08
CA ALA A 53 8.12 -10.35 5.03
C ALA A 53 8.49 -11.46 6.02
N GLU A 54 9.07 -12.56 5.52
CA GLU A 54 9.57 -13.67 6.34
C GLU A 54 10.63 -13.21 7.35
N SER A 55 11.50 -12.27 6.99
CA SER A 55 12.51 -11.72 7.91
C SER A 55 11.90 -10.93 9.08
N LEU A 56 10.66 -10.48 8.96
CA LEU A 56 9.88 -9.84 10.01
C LEU A 56 8.89 -10.80 10.69
N GLY A 57 8.98 -12.10 10.38
CA GLY A 57 8.10 -13.12 10.96
C GLY A 57 6.68 -13.17 10.36
N SER A 58 6.45 -12.50 9.23
CA SER A 58 5.15 -12.52 8.54
C SER A 58 5.04 -13.70 7.60
N ASP A 59 3.95 -14.46 7.73
CA ASP A 59 3.54 -15.54 6.81
C ASP A 59 2.30 -15.18 5.98
N LEU A 60 1.74 -13.99 6.19
CA LEU A 60 0.53 -13.52 5.51
C LEU A 60 0.90 -12.57 4.37
N LEU A 61 0.98 -13.14 3.17
CA LEU A 61 1.30 -12.43 1.93
C LEU A 61 0.20 -12.64 0.90
N VAL A 62 -0.21 -11.57 0.25
CA VAL A 62 -1.31 -11.61 -0.72
C VAL A 62 -0.88 -10.94 -2.02
N ASP A 63 -1.11 -11.61 -3.15
CA ASP A 63 -0.99 -10.98 -4.46
C ASP A 63 -2.21 -10.11 -4.71
N VAL A 64 -2.01 -8.81 -4.88
CA VAL A 64 -3.08 -7.81 -4.98
C VAL A 64 -2.81 -6.83 -6.10
N ASP A 65 -3.75 -6.74 -7.01
CA ASP A 65 -3.91 -5.61 -7.92
C ASP A 65 -5.02 -4.70 -7.40
N VAL A 66 -4.68 -3.47 -7.04
CA VAL A 66 -5.66 -2.49 -6.52
C VAL A 66 -6.66 -2.00 -7.58
N SER A 67 -6.41 -2.31 -8.85
CA SER A 67 -7.32 -2.01 -9.97
C SER A 67 -8.34 -3.13 -10.21
N ASP A 68 -8.18 -4.29 -9.56
CA ASP A 68 -9.03 -5.48 -9.71
C ASP A 68 -9.86 -5.69 -8.44
N GLU A 69 -11.18 -5.53 -8.57
CA GLU A 69 -12.11 -5.67 -7.44
C GLU A 69 -12.07 -7.07 -6.81
N ASP A 70 -11.98 -8.13 -7.64
CA ASP A 70 -11.91 -9.51 -7.15
C ASP A 70 -10.63 -9.77 -6.37
N SER A 71 -9.51 -9.21 -6.83
CA SER A 71 -8.21 -9.27 -6.16
C SER A 71 -8.26 -8.59 -4.80
N MET A 72 -8.87 -7.41 -4.74
CA MET A 72 -9.07 -6.65 -3.51
C MET A 72 -9.99 -7.39 -2.54
N GLU A 73 -11.10 -7.94 -3.02
CA GLU A 73 -12.03 -8.70 -2.18
C GLU A 73 -11.36 -9.93 -1.57
N LYS A 74 -10.63 -10.71 -2.37
CA LYS A 74 -9.87 -11.87 -1.88
C LYS A 74 -8.86 -11.49 -0.80
N CYS A 75 -8.18 -10.36 -0.95
CA CYS A 75 -7.22 -9.88 0.04
C CYS A 75 -7.89 -9.62 1.39
N PHE A 76 -8.98 -8.84 1.42
CA PHE A 76 -9.64 -8.48 2.67
C PHE A 76 -10.37 -9.67 3.30
N ASN A 77 -10.94 -10.58 2.50
CA ASN A 77 -11.52 -11.83 3.00
C ASN A 77 -10.44 -12.71 3.66
N LEU A 78 -9.27 -12.88 3.02
CA LEU A 78 -8.18 -13.66 3.59
C LEU A 78 -7.70 -13.08 4.92
N ILE A 79 -7.58 -11.74 5.02
CA ILE A 79 -7.19 -11.07 6.27
C ILE A 79 -8.27 -11.28 7.34
N GLY A 80 -9.55 -11.15 6.98
CA GLY A 80 -10.67 -11.40 7.87
C GLY A 80 -10.68 -12.83 8.41
N ASP A 81 -10.52 -13.81 7.52
CA ASP A 81 -10.48 -15.24 7.89
C ASP A 81 -9.28 -15.58 8.80
N ARG A 82 -8.13 -14.97 8.54
CA ARG A 82 -6.88 -15.27 9.24
C ARG A 82 -6.78 -14.57 10.60
N TRP A 83 -7.23 -13.32 10.68
CA TRP A 83 -7.05 -12.46 11.85
C TRP A 83 -8.34 -12.01 12.53
N GLY A 84 -9.47 -12.04 11.80
CA GLY A 84 -10.74 -11.52 12.30
C GLY A 84 -10.81 -10.00 12.38
N GLY A 85 -9.71 -9.29 12.15
CA GLY A 85 -9.67 -7.84 12.21
C GLY A 85 -8.31 -7.23 11.91
N LEU A 86 -8.32 -5.91 11.72
CA LEU A 86 -7.15 -5.06 11.47
C LEU A 86 -7.13 -3.87 12.43
N ASP A 87 -5.93 -3.44 12.82
CA ASP A 87 -5.72 -2.20 13.58
C ASP A 87 -5.20 -1.07 12.68
N PHE A 88 -4.43 -1.39 11.63
CA PHE A 88 -3.90 -0.37 10.74
C PHE A 88 -3.61 -0.88 9.32
N ILE A 89 -3.56 0.07 8.38
CA ILE A 89 -3.12 -0.17 7.00
C ILE A 89 -2.15 0.92 6.59
N VAL A 90 -1.06 0.51 5.94
CA VAL A 90 -0.12 1.41 5.27
C VAL A 90 -0.32 1.27 3.76
N HIS A 91 -0.85 2.31 3.14
CA HIS A 91 -1.02 2.43 1.70
C HIS A 91 0.14 3.24 1.12
N ALA A 92 1.10 2.55 0.51
CA ALA A 92 2.26 3.15 -0.14
C ALA A 92 2.31 2.77 -1.62
N ILE A 93 1.16 2.92 -2.29
CA ILE A 93 0.96 2.55 -3.70
C ILE A 93 0.79 3.81 -4.53
N ALA A 94 1.52 3.90 -5.63
CA ALA A 94 1.34 4.93 -6.64
C ALA A 94 1.80 4.42 -8.00
N TYR A 95 1.14 4.87 -9.05
CA TYR A 95 1.50 4.55 -10.43
C TYR A 95 1.14 5.69 -11.38
N SER A 96 2.00 5.92 -12.34
CA SER A 96 1.72 6.69 -13.56
C SER A 96 2.62 6.17 -14.70
N ASP A 97 2.20 6.33 -15.95
CA ASP A 97 3.05 5.99 -17.08
C ASP A 97 4.29 6.90 -17.07
N LYS A 98 5.46 6.27 -16.94
CA LYS A 98 6.76 6.96 -16.89
C LYS A 98 7.03 7.82 -18.12
N ASN A 99 6.45 7.47 -19.28
CA ASN A 99 6.64 8.22 -20.52
C ASN A 99 5.89 9.55 -20.49
N GLU A 100 4.86 9.68 -19.67
CA GLU A 100 4.06 10.89 -19.51
C GLU A 100 4.44 11.72 -18.27
N LEU A 101 5.45 11.30 -17.51
CA LEU A 101 5.99 12.10 -16.41
C LEU A 101 6.81 13.30 -16.92
N THR A 102 7.27 13.24 -18.16
CA THR A 102 8.03 14.32 -18.81
C THR A 102 7.19 15.02 -19.87
N GLY A 103 7.63 16.20 -20.31
CA GLY A 103 6.90 17.01 -21.28
C GLY A 103 5.93 17.99 -20.61
N ARG A 104 4.96 18.48 -21.38
CA ARG A 104 3.99 19.47 -20.88
C ARG A 104 2.82 18.74 -20.21
N PHE A 105 2.38 19.23 -19.07
CA PHE A 105 1.22 18.69 -18.37
C PHE A 105 -0.05 18.61 -19.25
N ILE A 106 -0.24 19.59 -20.13
CA ILE A 106 -1.41 19.63 -21.02
C ILE A 106 -1.44 18.51 -22.07
N ASP A 107 -0.33 17.82 -22.28
CA ASP A 107 -0.23 16.67 -23.20
C ASP A 107 -0.55 15.33 -22.51
N THR A 108 -0.88 15.34 -21.21
CA THR A 108 -1.28 14.14 -20.48
C THR A 108 -2.49 13.48 -21.13
N SER A 109 -2.38 12.19 -21.44
CA SER A 109 -3.49 11.43 -21.99
C SER A 109 -4.60 11.21 -20.95
N LYS A 110 -5.85 11.12 -21.44
CA LYS A 110 -6.98 10.78 -20.57
C LYS A 110 -6.79 9.42 -19.90
N GLU A 111 -6.22 8.47 -20.61
CA GLU A 111 -5.98 7.11 -20.09
C GLU A 111 -5.00 7.13 -18.92
N ASN A 112 -3.83 7.76 -19.08
CA ASN A 112 -2.86 7.87 -18.00
C ASN A 112 -3.40 8.68 -16.83
N PHE A 113 -4.14 9.77 -17.08
CA PHE A 113 -4.77 10.56 -16.02
C PHE A 113 -5.70 9.70 -15.17
N ILE A 114 -6.61 8.94 -15.80
CA ILE A 114 -7.55 8.06 -15.09
C ILE A 114 -6.80 6.96 -14.33
N ASN A 115 -5.84 6.29 -14.96
CA ASN A 115 -5.07 5.23 -14.32
C ASN A 115 -4.27 5.74 -13.14
N SER A 116 -3.60 6.90 -13.29
CA SER A 116 -2.81 7.48 -12.20
C SER A 116 -3.67 7.80 -10.99
N LEU A 117 -4.82 8.44 -11.16
CA LEU A 117 -5.74 8.75 -10.07
C LEU A 117 -6.43 7.49 -9.50
N SER A 118 -6.79 6.53 -10.34
CA SER A 118 -7.41 5.28 -9.89
C SER A 118 -6.48 4.50 -8.98
N ILE A 119 -5.23 4.28 -9.43
CA ILE A 119 -4.26 3.48 -8.68
C ILE A 119 -3.68 4.24 -7.49
N SER A 120 -3.36 5.54 -7.65
CA SER A 120 -2.62 6.28 -6.63
C SER A 120 -3.52 6.97 -5.59
N CYS A 121 -4.78 7.24 -5.92
CA CYS A 121 -5.70 7.99 -5.07
C CYS A 121 -6.96 7.19 -4.71
N PHE A 122 -7.72 6.74 -5.71
CA PHE A 122 -8.99 6.05 -5.47
C PHE A 122 -8.79 4.73 -4.73
N SER A 123 -7.70 4.01 -5.00
CA SER A 123 -7.39 2.77 -4.28
C SER A 123 -7.35 2.94 -2.75
N PHE A 124 -6.90 4.09 -2.26
CA PHE A 124 -6.94 4.38 -0.81
C PHE A 124 -8.37 4.48 -0.27
N ILE A 125 -9.28 5.06 -1.05
CA ILE A 125 -10.70 5.14 -0.69
C ILE A 125 -11.32 3.74 -0.67
N ASP A 126 -11.04 2.92 -1.69
CA ASP A 126 -11.56 1.55 -1.76
C ASP A 126 -11.01 0.65 -0.66
N ILE A 127 -9.71 0.78 -0.35
CA ILE A 127 -9.08 0.11 0.79
C ILE A 127 -9.76 0.53 2.10
N ALA A 128 -10.01 1.81 2.32
CA ALA A 128 -10.69 2.31 3.51
C ALA A 128 -12.09 1.69 3.64
N ARG A 129 -12.86 1.65 2.56
CA ARG A 129 -14.20 1.04 2.52
C ARG A 129 -14.18 -0.44 2.94
N ARG A 130 -13.21 -1.20 2.43
CA ARG A 130 -13.06 -2.64 2.72
C ARG A 130 -12.49 -2.90 4.12
N ALA A 131 -11.69 -1.97 4.65
CA ALA A 131 -11.09 -2.08 5.97
C ALA A 131 -12.08 -1.85 7.12
N VAL A 132 -13.05 -0.95 6.94
CA VAL A 132 -14.02 -0.57 7.98
C VAL A 132 -14.68 -1.76 8.67
N PRO A 133 -15.18 -2.81 7.98
CA PRO A 133 -15.75 -3.98 8.63
C PRO A 133 -14.75 -4.79 9.49
N LEU A 134 -13.46 -4.70 9.18
CA LEU A 134 -12.38 -5.37 9.90
C LEU A 134 -11.80 -4.53 11.05
N MET A 135 -12.29 -3.29 11.23
CA MET A 135 -11.83 -2.35 12.25
C MET A 135 -12.96 -1.91 13.19
N PRO A 136 -13.69 -2.83 13.84
CA PRO A 136 -14.88 -2.49 14.63
C PRO A 136 -14.60 -1.60 15.83
N ASN A 137 -13.35 -1.59 16.31
CA ASN A 137 -12.90 -0.75 17.42
C ASN A 137 -12.14 0.52 16.95
N GLY A 138 -12.27 0.86 15.68
CA GLY A 138 -11.44 1.88 15.04
C GLY A 138 -10.11 1.34 14.57
N GLY A 139 -9.36 2.18 13.85
CA GLY A 139 -8.06 1.81 13.28
C GLY A 139 -7.38 3.01 12.65
N THR A 140 -6.19 2.78 12.10
CA THR A 140 -5.40 3.81 11.44
C THR A 140 -5.16 3.46 9.97
N LEU A 141 -5.44 4.40 9.09
CA LEU A 141 -5.10 4.32 7.67
C LEU A 141 -4.03 5.37 7.36
N LEU A 142 -2.87 4.95 6.92
CA LEU A 142 -1.75 5.80 6.55
C LEU A 142 -1.53 5.73 5.04
N THR A 143 -1.44 6.88 4.39
CA THR A 143 -1.00 6.97 3.00
C THR A 143 0.22 7.89 2.86
N LEU A 144 0.96 7.75 1.77
CA LEU A 144 2.11 8.58 1.46
C LEU A 144 1.70 9.64 0.43
N THR A 145 2.08 10.87 0.68
CA THR A 145 1.91 11.98 -0.26
C THR A 145 3.25 12.59 -0.62
N TYR A 146 3.29 13.34 -1.70
CA TYR A 146 4.50 13.93 -2.24
C TYR A 146 4.47 15.46 -2.20
N GLN A 147 5.63 16.11 -2.13
CA GLN A 147 5.73 17.57 -2.10
C GLN A 147 5.17 18.26 -3.36
N GLY A 148 5.01 17.52 -4.46
CA GLY A 148 4.34 17.99 -5.67
C GLY A 148 2.90 18.47 -5.43
N SER A 149 2.24 18.03 -4.34
CA SER A 149 0.94 18.56 -3.92
C SER A 149 0.97 20.05 -3.52
N ASN A 150 2.13 20.57 -3.15
CA ASN A 150 2.32 21.96 -2.69
C ASN A 150 3.27 22.77 -3.59
N ARG A 151 4.01 22.13 -4.47
CA ARG A 151 5.02 22.75 -5.33
C ARG A 151 5.06 22.09 -6.69
N VAL A 152 5.20 22.87 -7.75
CA VAL A 152 5.45 22.33 -9.08
C VAL A 152 6.79 21.60 -9.09
N THR A 153 6.77 20.32 -9.43
CA THR A 153 7.97 19.51 -9.58
C THR A 153 8.17 19.22 -11.06
N PRO A 154 9.28 19.66 -11.67
CA PRO A 154 9.59 19.33 -13.05
C PRO A 154 9.62 17.82 -13.29
N PHE A 155 9.15 17.40 -14.45
CA PHE A 155 9.15 15.98 -14.86
C PHE A 155 8.33 15.04 -13.95
N TYR A 156 7.23 15.56 -13.40
CA TYR A 156 6.38 14.76 -12.52
C TYR A 156 4.90 14.82 -12.90
N ASN A 157 4.51 15.73 -13.79
CA ASN A 157 3.17 15.89 -14.38
C ASN A 157 2.02 15.49 -13.43
N VAL A 158 1.16 14.54 -13.83
CA VAL A 158 -0.02 14.13 -13.06
C VAL A 158 0.31 13.52 -11.70
N MET A 159 1.53 13.03 -11.50
CA MET A 159 1.97 12.51 -10.19
C MET A 159 2.29 13.62 -9.18
N GLY A 160 2.59 14.81 -9.62
CA GLY A 160 2.74 16.00 -8.78
C GLY A 160 1.42 16.64 -8.48
#